data_663dc14e42d53dc6bd58e9559aa2a6c9
#
_entry.id   663dc14e42d53dc6bd58e9559aa2a6c9
#
_cell.length_a   1.000
_cell.length_b   1.000
_cell.length_c   1.000
_cell.angle_alpha   90.00
_cell.angle_beta   90.00
_cell.angle_gamma   90.00
#
_symmetry.space_group_name_H-M   'P 1'
#
loop_
_entity.id
_entity.type
_entity.pdbx_description
1 polymer ?
#
loop_
_entity_poly.entity_id
_entity_poly.type
_entity_poly.pdbx_seq_one_letter_code
_entity_poly.pdbx_strand_id
1 'polypeptide(L)'
;KAANENGGAEYYNVTDFYRLRYTDTRIMLLDFQRSADQVFDPQQAVITDDGLLLGVRDKNVTMLSNEDGSVTAFTQEGALWTYAPDTGKFVDVFDFRRKSNGDFRDSRMEHDIKLLDINDSGDLDFMVYGYMNRGTYEGYCGVGIYHYDHDQNVVEERVFIPTSESFEFLKSDLG
;
A
#
# COMPACT_ATOMS: atom_id res chain seq x y z
N LYS A 1 1.56 -1.44 -17.70
CA LYS A 1 2.83 -0.78 -18.01
C LYS A 1 2.61 0.23 -19.12
N ALA A 2 2.96 1.48 -18.89
CA ALA A 2 2.95 2.55 -19.88
C ALA A 2 4.38 3.11 -20.03
N ALA A 3 4.67 3.79 -21.13
CA ALA A 3 5.90 4.57 -21.27
C ALA A 3 5.64 5.96 -20.73
N ASN A 4 6.56 6.52 -19.95
CA ASN A 4 6.51 7.91 -19.54
C ASN A 4 7.21 8.82 -20.57
N GLU A 5 7.04 10.12 -20.43
CA GLU A 5 7.61 11.13 -21.35
C GLU A 5 9.16 11.10 -21.40
N ASN A 6 9.80 10.55 -20.36
CA ASN A 6 11.25 10.45 -20.23
C ASN A 6 11.81 9.08 -20.69
N GLY A 7 10.99 8.24 -21.33
CA GLY A 7 11.40 6.92 -21.83
C GLY A 7 11.47 5.82 -20.77
N GLY A 8 11.09 6.12 -19.51
CA GLY A 8 10.93 5.14 -18.45
C GLY A 8 9.64 4.34 -18.59
N ALA A 9 9.46 3.36 -17.69
CA ALA A 9 8.25 2.56 -17.64
C ALA A 9 7.45 2.89 -16.37
N GLU A 10 6.18 3.19 -16.54
CA GLU A 10 5.24 3.32 -15.44
C GLU A 10 4.43 2.04 -15.31
N TYR A 11 4.17 1.65 -14.08
CA TYR A 11 3.36 0.49 -13.76
C TYR A 11 2.05 0.94 -13.14
N TYR A 12 0.98 0.22 -13.47
CA TYR A 12 -0.36 0.49 -12.98
C TYR A 12 -1.00 -0.81 -12.51
N ASN A 13 -1.64 -0.77 -11.34
CA ASN A 13 -2.62 -1.75 -10.94
C ASN A 13 -3.92 -1.45 -11.67
N VAL A 14 -4.44 -2.43 -12.39
CA VAL A 14 -5.65 -2.26 -13.19
C VAL A 14 -6.71 -3.22 -12.69
N THR A 15 -7.84 -2.67 -12.25
CA THR A 15 -9.02 -3.43 -11.87
C THR A 15 -10.11 -3.26 -12.89
N ASP A 16 -10.55 -4.36 -13.47
CA ASP A 16 -11.62 -4.41 -14.46
C ASP A 16 -12.88 -5.04 -13.86
N PHE A 17 -13.97 -4.30 -13.86
CA PHE A 17 -15.28 -4.81 -13.49
C PHE A 17 -16.13 -5.04 -14.73
N TYR A 18 -16.70 -6.25 -14.84
CA TYR A 18 -17.61 -6.65 -15.93
C TYR A 18 -18.95 -7.09 -15.39
N ARG A 19 -20.03 -6.44 -15.79
CA ARG A 19 -21.39 -6.93 -15.57
C ARG A 19 -21.91 -7.59 -16.83
N LEU A 20 -22.14 -8.90 -16.74
CA LEU A 20 -22.51 -9.73 -17.87
C LEU A 20 -23.93 -10.27 -17.69
N ARG A 21 -24.65 -10.41 -18.78
CA ARG A 21 -25.90 -11.20 -18.89
C ARG A 21 -25.63 -12.42 -19.75
N TYR A 22 -25.84 -13.57 -19.16
CA TYR A 22 -25.84 -14.83 -19.91
C TYR A 22 -27.25 -15.13 -20.46
N THR A 23 -27.32 -15.59 -21.70
CA THR A 23 -28.50 -16.17 -22.33
C THR A 23 -28.11 -17.50 -22.99
N ASP A 24 -29.06 -18.35 -23.30
CA ASP A 24 -28.79 -19.67 -23.90
C ASP A 24 -27.99 -19.62 -25.21
N THR A 25 -27.92 -18.46 -25.86
CA THR A 25 -27.28 -18.29 -27.17
C THR A 25 -26.06 -17.37 -27.14
N ARG A 26 -25.91 -16.52 -26.11
CA ARG A 26 -24.81 -15.53 -26.05
C ARG A 26 -24.62 -14.93 -24.68
N ILE A 27 -23.40 -14.40 -24.46
CA ILE A 27 -23.07 -13.52 -23.35
C ILE A 27 -23.15 -12.07 -23.83
N MET A 28 -23.82 -11.22 -23.08
CA MET A 28 -23.94 -9.80 -23.35
C MET A 28 -23.23 -9.01 -22.27
N LEU A 29 -22.33 -8.09 -22.67
CA LEU A 29 -21.74 -7.11 -21.77
C LEU A 29 -22.78 -6.04 -21.46
N LEU A 30 -23.11 -5.86 -20.18
CA LEU A 30 -24.06 -4.84 -19.72
C LEU A 30 -23.35 -3.61 -19.17
N ASP A 31 -22.20 -3.80 -18.54
CA ASP A 31 -21.42 -2.73 -17.96
C ASP A 31 -19.93 -3.13 -17.91
N PHE A 32 -19.07 -2.15 -18.09
CA PHE A 32 -17.63 -2.29 -17.97
C PHE A 32 -17.06 -1.06 -17.29
N GLN A 33 -16.30 -1.28 -16.23
CA GLN A 33 -15.59 -0.21 -15.52
C GLN A 33 -14.14 -0.64 -15.38
N ARG A 34 -13.23 0.30 -15.58
CA ARG A 34 -11.79 0.13 -15.35
C ARG A 34 -11.28 1.23 -14.43
N SER A 35 -10.63 0.86 -13.36
CA SER A 35 -9.74 1.72 -12.59
C SER A 35 -8.29 1.36 -12.87
N ALA A 36 -7.40 2.35 -12.83
CA ALA A 36 -5.97 2.15 -13.01
C ALA A 36 -5.24 3.09 -12.04
N ASP A 37 -4.57 2.50 -11.08
CA ASP A 37 -3.83 3.21 -10.03
C ASP A 37 -2.34 3.03 -10.28
N GLN A 38 -1.59 4.15 -10.32
CA GLN A 38 -0.16 4.11 -10.60
C GLN A 38 0.60 3.51 -9.42
N VAL A 39 1.45 2.54 -9.69
CA VAL A 39 2.34 1.95 -8.69
C VAL A 39 3.51 2.91 -8.44
N PHE A 40 3.76 3.25 -7.17
CA PHE A 40 4.88 4.08 -6.78
C PHE A 40 6.21 3.34 -7.05
N ASP A 41 7.16 4.06 -7.66
CA ASP A 41 8.50 3.56 -7.93
C ASP A 41 9.53 4.61 -7.48
N PRO A 42 10.25 4.37 -6.36
CA PRO A 42 11.20 5.32 -5.81
C PRO A 42 12.44 5.51 -6.69
N GLN A 43 12.65 4.65 -7.71
CA GLN A 43 13.76 4.78 -8.67
C GLN A 43 13.48 5.79 -9.78
N GLN A 44 12.24 6.25 -9.90
CA GLN A 44 11.88 7.31 -10.84
C GLN A 44 12.21 8.70 -10.24
N ALA A 45 12.20 9.74 -11.07
CA ALA A 45 12.45 11.12 -10.63
C ALA A 45 11.22 11.65 -9.86
N VAL A 46 11.09 11.22 -8.59
CA VAL A 46 9.96 11.56 -7.72
C VAL A 46 10.23 12.78 -6.83
N ILE A 47 11.49 13.24 -6.78
CA ILE A 47 11.88 14.46 -6.04
C ILE A 47 11.91 15.63 -7.01
N THR A 48 11.17 16.68 -6.69
CA THR A 48 11.12 17.94 -7.43
C THR A 48 11.47 19.10 -6.52
N ASP A 49 11.73 20.29 -7.08
CA ASP A 49 11.98 21.51 -6.30
C ASP A 49 10.79 21.91 -5.40
N ASP A 50 9.57 21.46 -5.76
CA ASP A 50 8.33 21.78 -5.04
C ASP A 50 7.92 20.67 -4.03
N GLY A 51 8.61 19.53 -4.02
CA GLY A 51 8.30 18.43 -3.11
C GLY A 51 8.44 17.03 -3.72
N LEU A 52 7.76 16.09 -3.09
CA LEU A 52 7.79 14.67 -3.44
C LEU A 52 6.58 14.29 -4.30
N LEU A 53 6.84 13.83 -5.52
CA LEU A 53 5.79 13.33 -6.41
C LEU A 53 5.51 11.84 -6.11
N LEU A 54 4.50 11.58 -5.30
CA LEU A 54 4.11 10.21 -4.93
C LEU A 54 3.29 9.48 -6.01
N GLY A 55 2.88 10.17 -7.07
CA GLY A 55 2.01 9.61 -8.10
C GLY A 55 0.59 9.32 -7.62
N VAL A 56 0.22 9.83 -6.44
CA VAL A 56 -1.04 9.54 -5.77
C VAL A 56 -2.18 10.32 -6.41
N ARG A 57 -3.26 9.63 -6.70
CA ARG A 57 -4.53 10.25 -7.12
C ARG A 57 -5.57 10.31 -6.00
N ASP A 58 -5.30 9.65 -4.87
CA ASP A 58 -6.18 9.66 -3.71
C ASP A 58 -5.86 10.86 -2.81
N LYS A 59 -6.88 11.59 -2.42
CA LYS A 59 -6.77 12.70 -1.46
C LYS A 59 -6.53 12.24 -0.02
N ASN A 60 -6.69 10.94 0.23
CA ASN A 60 -6.65 10.34 1.56
C ASN A 60 -5.32 9.63 1.85
N VAL A 61 -4.23 9.99 1.17
CA VAL A 61 -2.91 9.45 1.54
C VAL A 61 -2.59 9.86 2.96
N THR A 62 -2.47 8.88 3.82
CA THR A 62 -2.04 9.11 5.19
C THR A 62 -0.53 9.32 5.19
N MET A 63 -0.10 10.46 5.69
CA MET A 63 1.32 10.81 5.88
C MET A 63 1.54 11.19 7.33
N LEU A 64 2.67 10.78 7.87
CA LEU A 64 3.10 11.12 9.22
C LEU A 64 4.59 11.43 9.21
N SER A 65 4.97 12.58 9.76
CA SER A 65 6.38 12.99 9.88
C SER A 65 6.75 13.13 11.34
N ASN A 66 8.01 12.84 11.67
CA ASN A 66 8.55 13.17 12.98
C ASN A 66 8.66 14.70 13.17
N GLU A 67 8.98 15.14 14.38
CA GLU A 67 8.90 16.56 14.78
C GLU A 67 9.80 17.46 13.92
N ASP A 68 10.99 17.02 13.55
CA ASP A 68 11.95 17.79 12.76
C ASP A 68 11.80 17.58 11.23
N GLY A 69 10.91 16.69 10.79
CA GLY A 69 10.66 16.39 9.39
C GLY A 69 11.77 15.57 8.71
N SER A 70 12.72 15.03 9.47
CA SER A 70 13.83 14.22 8.94
C SER A 70 13.38 12.86 8.41
N VAL A 71 12.23 12.36 8.88
CA VAL A 71 11.61 11.13 8.40
C VAL A 71 10.11 11.34 8.18
N THR A 72 9.64 10.99 7.00
CA THR A 72 8.21 10.99 6.66
C THR A 72 7.77 9.60 6.24
N ALA A 73 6.76 9.07 6.93
CA ALA A 73 6.08 7.83 6.57
C ALA A 73 4.84 8.11 5.73
N PHE A 74 4.57 7.29 4.74
CA PHE A 74 3.36 7.36 3.93
C PHE A 74 2.93 5.98 3.43
N THR A 75 1.64 5.83 3.19
CA THR A 75 1.09 4.59 2.63
C THR A 75 0.74 4.78 1.16
N GLN A 76 1.00 3.76 0.36
CA GLN A 76 0.57 3.72 -1.03
C GLN A 76 0.33 2.30 -1.50
N GLU A 77 -0.83 2.08 -2.13
CA GLU A 77 -1.18 0.78 -2.73
C GLU A 77 -0.98 -0.41 -1.78
N GLY A 78 -1.39 -0.26 -0.51
CA GLY A 78 -1.23 -1.30 0.51
C GLY A 78 0.23 -1.56 0.93
N ALA A 79 1.15 -0.67 0.59
CA ALA A 79 2.53 -0.67 1.06
C ALA A 79 2.80 0.54 1.96
N LEU A 80 3.73 0.40 2.88
CA LEU A 80 4.22 1.45 3.76
C LEU A 80 5.66 1.81 3.41
N TRP A 81 5.88 3.08 3.20
CA TRP A 81 7.17 3.66 2.86
C TRP A 81 7.60 4.70 3.88
N THR A 82 8.91 4.83 4.07
CA THR A 82 9.50 6.02 4.70
C THR A 82 10.41 6.74 3.72
N TYR A 83 10.48 8.06 3.87
CA TYR A 83 11.33 8.94 3.11
C TYR A 83 12.12 9.84 4.05
N ALA A 84 13.44 9.94 3.82
CA ALA A 84 14.34 10.82 4.53
C ALA A 84 14.81 11.92 3.56
N PRO A 85 14.31 13.18 3.69
CA PRO A 85 14.62 14.29 2.78
C PRO A 85 16.12 14.59 2.66
N ASP A 86 16.83 14.58 3.78
CA ASP A 86 18.26 14.90 3.85
C ASP A 86 19.14 14.00 2.99
N THR A 87 18.74 12.73 2.86
CA THR A 87 19.48 11.72 2.10
C THR A 87 18.83 11.36 0.78
N GLY A 88 17.58 11.81 0.56
CA GLY A 88 16.76 11.40 -0.59
C GLY A 88 16.42 9.91 -0.57
N LYS A 89 16.51 9.24 0.58
CA LYS A 89 16.38 7.78 0.70
C LYS A 89 14.93 7.39 0.93
N PHE A 90 14.47 6.43 0.14
CA PHE A 90 13.22 5.70 0.37
C PHE A 90 13.48 4.33 0.95
N VAL A 91 12.66 3.94 1.91
CA VAL A 91 12.66 2.58 2.47
C VAL A 91 11.26 2.01 2.35
N ASP A 92 11.15 0.83 1.75
CA ASP A 92 9.96 -0.01 1.80
C ASP A 92 9.91 -0.67 3.18
N VAL A 93 9.03 -0.18 4.08
CA VAL A 93 8.90 -0.68 5.45
C VAL A 93 8.04 -1.94 5.48
N PHE A 94 6.90 -1.92 4.79
CA PHE A 94 5.97 -3.03 4.77
C PHE A 94 5.27 -3.15 3.42
N ASP A 95 5.36 -4.33 2.80
CA ASP A 95 4.60 -4.71 1.60
C ASP A 95 4.46 -6.23 1.56
N PHE A 96 3.26 -6.75 1.45
CA PHE A 96 3.04 -8.19 1.24
C PHE A 96 3.64 -8.70 -0.07
N ARG A 97 3.88 -7.84 -1.05
CA ARG A 97 4.45 -8.17 -2.35
C ARG A 97 5.97 -8.23 -2.36
N ARG A 98 6.66 -7.72 -1.32
CA ARG A 98 8.13 -7.60 -1.26
C ARG A 98 8.88 -8.91 -1.59
N LYS A 99 8.30 -10.06 -1.24
CA LYS A 99 8.87 -11.39 -1.52
C LYS A 99 8.11 -12.12 -2.64
N SER A 100 7.40 -11.38 -3.48
CA SER A 100 6.62 -11.95 -4.56
C SER A 100 7.50 -12.42 -5.72
N ASN A 101 7.10 -13.54 -6.28
CA ASN A 101 7.63 -14.03 -7.56
C ASN A 101 6.60 -13.86 -8.70
N GLY A 102 5.67 -12.88 -8.58
CA GLY A 102 4.56 -12.72 -9.50
C GLY A 102 3.39 -13.66 -9.21
N ASP A 103 3.23 -14.06 -7.96
CA ASP A 103 2.15 -14.91 -7.48
C ASP A 103 0.80 -14.17 -7.57
N PHE A 104 -0.29 -14.89 -7.90
CA PHE A 104 -1.64 -14.33 -7.96
C PHE A 104 -2.10 -13.67 -6.66
N ARG A 105 -1.53 -14.05 -5.50
CA ARG A 105 -1.78 -13.43 -4.20
C ARG A 105 -1.47 -11.93 -4.18
N ASP A 106 -0.58 -11.46 -5.04
CA ASP A 106 -0.21 -10.04 -5.13
C ASP A 106 -1.36 -9.17 -5.65
N SER A 107 -2.32 -9.76 -6.37
CA SER A 107 -3.51 -9.07 -6.84
C SER A 107 -4.60 -8.91 -5.77
N ARG A 108 -4.46 -9.60 -4.63
CA ARG A 108 -5.42 -9.52 -3.53
C ARG A 108 -5.05 -8.39 -2.58
N MET A 109 -5.66 -7.24 -2.76
CA MET A 109 -5.41 -6.01 -2.00
C MET A 109 -6.51 -5.73 -0.96
N GLU A 110 -6.95 -6.78 -0.26
CA GLU A 110 -7.99 -6.69 0.79
C GLU A 110 -7.39 -6.36 2.16
N HIS A 111 -6.45 -5.42 2.20
CA HIS A 111 -5.87 -4.89 3.43
C HIS A 111 -5.57 -3.40 3.27
N ASP A 112 -5.42 -2.72 4.40
CA ASP A 112 -4.99 -1.33 4.45
C ASP A 112 -4.04 -1.12 5.64
N ILE A 113 -3.33 0.01 5.64
CA ILE A 113 -2.33 0.33 6.65
C ILE A 113 -2.68 1.68 7.27
N LYS A 114 -2.73 1.73 8.60
CA LYS A 114 -2.93 2.96 9.36
C LYS A 114 -1.66 3.29 10.14
N LEU A 115 -1.11 4.46 9.89
CA LEU A 115 -0.01 5.01 10.66
C LEU A 115 -0.55 5.44 12.04
N LEU A 116 0.12 5.04 13.11
CA LEU A 116 -0.32 5.33 14.48
C LEU A 116 0.53 6.43 15.10
N ASP A 117 1.85 6.28 15.07
CA ASP A 117 2.79 7.23 15.68
C ASP A 117 4.16 7.13 15.00
N ILE A 118 4.92 8.22 15.01
CA ILE A 118 6.32 8.29 14.62
C ILE A 118 7.07 9.11 15.65
N ASN A 119 8.15 8.55 16.20
CA ASN A 119 8.96 9.24 17.19
C ASN A 119 10.08 10.08 16.54
N ASP A 120 10.83 10.83 17.38
CA ASP A 120 11.91 11.70 16.91
C ASP A 120 13.05 10.94 16.22
N SER A 121 13.26 9.67 16.55
CA SER A 121 14.26 8.80 15.90
C SER A 121 13.80 8.27 14.55
N GLY A 122 12.53 8.49 14.18
CA GLY A 122 11.92 7.96 12.96
C GLY A 122 11.36 6.54 13.12
N ASP A 123 11.34 5.98 14.36
CA ASP A 123 10.66 4.71 14.59
C ASP A 123 9.16 4.92 14.45
N LEU A 124 8.48 3.93 13.88
CA LEU A 124 7.10 4.05 13.47
C LEU A 124 6.26 2.91 14.05
N ASP A 125 5.15 3.27 14.68
CA ASP A 125 4.08 2.33 15.02
C ASP A 125 2.98 2.39 13.97
N PHE A 126 2.58 1.24 13.48
CA PHE A 126 1.53 1.14 12.46
C PHE A 126 0.67 -0.10 12.62
N MET A 127 -0.51 -0.04 12.04
CA MET A 127 -1.49 -1.11 12.03
C MET A 127 -1.74 -1.57 10.61
N VAL A 128 -1.78 -2.89 10.40
CA VAL A 128 -2.25 -3.52 9.16
C VAL A 128 -3.56 -4.21 9.48
N TYR A 129 -4.62 -3.91 8.75
CA TYR A 129 -5.92 -4.52 8.96
C TYR A 129 -6.54 -5.02 7.67
N GLY A 130 -7.25 -6.13 7.77
CA GLY A 130 -7.85 -6.82 6.64
C GLY A 130 -7.32 -8.23 6.46
N TYR A 131 -7.25 -8.70 5.24
CA TYR A 131 -6.79 -10.03 4.90
C TYR A 131 -5.26 -10.10 4.89
N MET A 132 -4.71 -11.00 5.70
CA MET A 132 -3.26 -11.24 5.74
C MET A 132 -2.86 -12.09 4.55
N ASN A 133 -2.29 -11.44 3.57
CA ASN A 133 -1.98 -12.01 2.26
C ASN A 133 -0.75 -12.93 2.30
N ARG A 134 0.14 -12.70 3.28
CA ARG A 134 1.38 -13.47 3.49
C ARG A 134 1.79 -13.45 4.95
N GLY A 135 2.77 -14.28 5.28
CA GLY A 135 3.37 -14.32 6.61
C GLY A 135 2.72 -15.35 7.53
N THR A 136 2.93 -15.18 8.83
CA THR A 136 2.49 -16.12 9.87
C THR A 136 0.98 -16.31 9.87
N TYR A 137 0.22 -15.29 9.56
CA TYR A 137 -1.25 -15.28 9.58
C TYR A 137 -1.87 -15.29 8.18
N GLU A 138 -1.14 -15.76 7.18
CA GLU A 138 -1.67 -15.89 5.82
C GLU A 138 -3.00 -16.64 5.82
N GLY A 139 -4.01 -16.05 5.18
CA GLY A 139 -5.35 -16.63 5.10
C GLY A 139 -6.33 -16.13 6.16
N TYR A 140 -5.87 -15.45 7.19
CA TYR A 140 -6.73 -14.86 8.22
C TYR A 140 -7.07 -13.41 7.89
N CYS A 141 -8.27 -12.98 8.30
CA CYS A 141 -8.61 -11.57 8.40
C CYS A 141 -8.37 -11.12 9.85
N GLY A 142 -7.83 -9.93 10.04
CA GLY A 142 -7.53 -9.45 11.38
C GLY A 142 -6.87 -8.08 11.40
N VAL A 143 -6.36 -7.74 12.58
CA VAL A 143 -5.64 -6.50 12.86
C VAL A 143 -4.29 -6.84 13.46
N GLY A 144 -3.23 -6.46 12.79
CA GLY A 144 -1.84 -6.58 13.25
C GLY A 144 -1.28 -5.23 13.67
N ILE A 145 -0.62 -5.15 14.80
CA ILE A 145 0.14 -3.98 15.25
C ILE A 145 1.62 -4.27 15.10
N TYR A 146 2.32 -3.35 14.49
CA TYR A 146 3.73 -3.46 14.14
C TYR A 146 4.50 -2.26 14.64
N HIS A 147 5.78 -2.49 14.93
CA HIS A 147 6.77 -1.47 15.22
C HIS A 147 7.89 -1.56 14.21
N TYR A 148 8.28 -0.44 13.64
CA TYR A 148 9.44 -0.32 12.76
C TYR A 148 10.53 0.45 13.47
N ASP A 149 11.69 -0.19 13.67
CA ASP A 149 12.92 0.43 14.13
C ASP A 149 13.65 1.03 12.92
N HIS A 150 13.73 2.34 12.89
CA HIS A 150 14.31 3.09 11.76
C HIS A 150 15.81 2.84 11.61
N ASP A 151 16.54 2.80 12.71
CA ASP A 151 17.99 2.66 12.72
C ASP A 151 18.43 1.26 12.28
N GLN A 152 17.72 0.23 12.75
CA GLN A 152 17.99 -1.16 12.40
C GLN A 152 17.34 -1.61 11.09
N ASN A 153 16.38 -0.83 10.59
CA ASN A 153 15.53 -1.16 9.43
C ASN A 153 14.82 -2.52 9.61
N VAL A 154 14.21 -2.71 10.77
CA VAL A 154 13.54 -3.96 11.16
C VAL A 154 12.10 -3.67 11.55
N VAL A 155 11.18 -4.50 11.05
CA VAL A 155 9.77 -4.50 11.45
C VAL A 155 9.53 -5.64 12.43
N GLU A 156 8.97 -5.33 13.59
CA GLU A 156 8.54 -6.29 14.59
C GLU A 156 7.02 -6.31 14.71
N GLU A 157 6.44 -7.50 14.69
CA GLU A 157 5.03 -7.67 15.01
C GLU A 157 4.85 -7.66 16.53
N ARG A 158 3.99 -6.79 17.04
CA ARG A 158 3.68 -6.68 18.47
C ARG A 158 2.50 -7.56 18.86
N VAL A 159 1.46 -7.56 18.04
CA VAL A 159 0.26 -8.37 18.28
C VAL A 159 -0.52 -8.57 16.99
N PHE A 160 -1.21 -9.71 16.89
CA PHE A 160 -2.22 -9.98 15.86
C PHE A 160 -3.52 -10.41 16.50
N ILE A 161 -4.61 -9.78 16.09
CA ILE A 161 -5.97 -10.06 16.58
C ILE A 161 -6.80 -10.54 15.39
N PRO A 162 -7.09 -11.85 15.29
CA PRO A 162 -7.94 -12.37 14.22
C PRO A 162 -9.40 -11.93 14.41
N THR A 163 -10.10 -11.75 13.31
CA THR A 163 -11.53 -11.46 13.31
C THR A 163 -12.25 -12.21 12.21
N SER A 164 -13.57 -12.40 12.37
CA SER A 164 -14.47 -12.90 11.33
C SER A 164 -15.10 -11.79 10.50
N GLU A 165 -14.84 -10.54 10.83
CA GLU A 165 -15.35 -9.39 10.08
C GLU A 165 -14.69 -9.27 8.71
N SER A 166 -15.41 -8.66 7.75
CA SER A 166 -14.88 -8.41 6.41
C SER A 166 -13.90 -7.25 6.39
N PHE A 167 -13.08 -7.19 5.34
CA PHE A 167 -12.19 -6.04 5.12
C PHE A 167 -12.95 -4.72 5.02
N GLU A 168 -14.10 -4.71 4.34
CA GLU A 168 -14.94 -3.52 4.20
C GLU A 168 -15.44 -3.02 5.55
N PHE A 169 -15.80 -3.93 6.45
CA PHE A 169 -16.19 -3.58 7.81
C PHE A 169 -15.02 -2.96 8.56
N LEU A 170 -13.86 -3.60 8.56
CA LEU A 170 -12.65 -3.08 9.20
C LEU A 170 -12.25 -1.71 8.63
N LYS A 171 -12.33 -1.54 7.32
CA LYS A 171 -12.04 -0.27 6.65
C LYS A 171 -13.00 0.84 7.04
N SER A 172 -14.27 0.52 7.25
CA SER A 172 -15.28 1.48 7.72
C SER A 172 -15.07 1.91 9.18
N ASP A 173 -14.55 1.00 10.00
CA ASP A 173 -14.42 1.20 11.46
C ASP A 173 -13.05 1.78 11.86
N LEU A 174 -11.99 1.38 11.16
CA LEU A 174 -10.60 1.71 11.49
C LEU A 174 -9.96 2.73 10.53
N GLY A 175 -10.49 2.88 9.33
CA GLY A 175 -9.95 3.72 8.24
C GLY A 175 -10.11 5.23 8.40
#